data_e6c3298d5b6c4d395c940ea600b5b979
#
_entry.id   e6c3298d5b6c4d395c940ea600b5b979
#
_cell.length_a   1.000
_cell.length_b   1.000
_cell.length_c   1.000
_cell.angle_alpha   90.00
_cell.angle_beta   90.00
_cell.angle_gamma   90.00
#
_symmetry.space_group_name_H-M   'P 1'
#
loop_
_entity.id
_entity.type
_entity.pdbx_description
1 polymer ?
#
loop_
_entity_poly.entity_id
_entity_poly.type
_entity_poly.pdbx_seq_one_letter_code
_entity_poly.pdbx_strand_id
1 'polypeptide(L)'
;QNEKELQDVVKQQEEKMLQLIDKSGEVMRLNAEVSELKRLLQRAETEAKVLWEEMRGKEHQVDTAYIQERVMLRREVDKLRQLLLEKEDEIVRLTDKY
;
A
#
# COMPACT_ATOMS: atom_id res chain seq x y z
N GLN A 1 49.08 5.57 -10.77
CA GLN A 1 48.31 4.32 -10.65
C GLN A 1 47.44 4.29 -9.41
N ASN A 2 48.01 4.70 -8.25
CA ASN A 2 47.25 4.76 -6.99
C ASN A 2 46.14 5.80 -7.03
N GLU A 3 46.37 6.93 -7.71
CA GLU A 3 45.38 8.00 -7.84
C GLU A 3 44.17 7.52 -8.67
N LYS A 4 44.40 6.77 -9.73
CA LYS A 4 43.36 6.23 -10.58
C LYS A 4 42.52 5.21 -9.83
N GLU A 5 43.13 4.32 -9.07
CA GLU A 5 42.46 3.33 -8.24
C GLU A 5 41.62 3.98 -7.15
N LEU A 6 42.13 5.05 -6.51
CA LEU A 6 41.41 5.81 -5.52
C LEU A 6 40.20 6.53 -6.13
N GLN A 7 40.36 7.11 -7.32
CA GLN A 7 39.26 7.76 -8.05
C GLN A 7 38.17 6.75 -8.40
N ASP A 8 38.55 5.54 -8.83
CA ASP A 8 37.59 4.49 -9.16
C ASP A 8 36.82 4.03 -7.91
N VAL A 9 37.50 3.90 -6.77
CA VAL A 9 36.86 3.52 -5.50
C VAL A 9 35.87 4.59 -5.05
N VAL A 10 36.27 5.86 -5.10
CA VAL A 10 35.41 6.99 -4.73
C VAL A 10 34.18 7.03 -5.63
N LYS A 11 34.36 6.84 -6.92
CA LYS A 11 33.27 6.82 -7.90
C LYS A 11 32.28 5.70 -7.61
N GLN A 12 32.79 4.49 -7.30
CA GLN A 12 31.96 3.35 -6.94
C GLN A 12 31.17 3.60 -5.66
N GLN A 13 31.79 4.22 -4.67
CA GLN A 13 31.14 4.57 -3.41
C GLN A 13 30.03 5.61 -3.62
N GLU A 14 30.29 6.61 -4.47
CA GLU A 14 29.28 7.62 -4.83
C GLU A 14 28.07 6.99 -5.52
N GLU A 15 28.33 6.06 -6.45
CA GLU A 15 27.27 5.33 -7.14
C GLU A 15 26.41 4.51 -6.16
N LYS A 16 27.06 3.83 -5.21
CA LYS A 16 26.36 3.06 -4.16
C LYS A 16 25.53 3.96 -3.26
N MET A 17 26.07 5.12 -2.88
CA MET A 17 25.33 6.10 -2.09
C MET A 17 24.10 6.61 -2.82
N LEU A 18 24.23 6.92 -4.11
CA LEU A 18 23.10 7.37 -4.92
C LEU A 18 22.02 6.28 -5.02
N GLN A 19 22.40 5.02 -5.20
CA GLN A 19 21.48 3.89 -5.21
C GLN A 19 20.74 3.75 -3.89
N LEU A 20 21.44 3.90 -2.76
CA LEU A 20 20.83 3.83 -1.44
C LEU A 20 19.85 4.99 -1.20
N ILE A 21 20.20 6.19 -1.65
CA ILE A 21 19.32 7.37 -1.57
C ILE A 21 18.06 7.13 -2.39
N ASP A 22 18.20 6.65 -3.61
CA ASP A 22 17.06 6.36 -4.50
C ASP A 22 16.14 5.30 -3.89
N LYS A 23 16.70 4.25 -3.29
CA LYS A 23 15.92 3.21 -2.64
C LYS A 23 15.24 3.68 -1.37
N SER A 24 15.93 4.49 -0.58
CA SER A 24 15.35 5.10 0.61
C SER A 24 14.14 5.97 0.22
N GLY A 25 14.26 6.76 -0.85
CA GLY A 25 13.17 7.55 -1.38
C GLY A 25 12.00 6.70 -1.86
N GLU A 26 12.30 5.59 -2.53
CA GLU A 26 11.28 4.66 -3.01
C GLU A 26 10.54 3.97 -1.85
N VAL A 27 11.27 3.51 -0.82
CA VAL A 27 10.67 2.93 0.37
C VAL A 27 9.80 3.95 1.11
N MET A 28 10.25 5.19 1.22
CA MET A 28 9.45 6.26 1.84
C MET A 28 8.15 6.51 1.07
N ARG A 29 8.23 6.54 -0.25
CA ARG A 29 7.04 6.69 -1.11
C ARG A 29 6.07 5.52 -0.90
N LEU A 30 6.57 4.29 -0.91
CA LEU A 30 5.76 3.09 -0.71
C LEU A 30 5.12 3.06 0.68
N ASN A 31 5.85 3.47 1.72
CA ASN A 31 5.30 3.58 3.06
C ASN A 31 4.17 4.62 3.13
N ALA A 32 4.30 5.73 2.43
CA ALA A 32 3.24 6.73 2.33
C ALA A 32 2.01 6.17 1.60
N GLU A 33 2.22 5.41 0.52
CA GLU A 33 1.13 4.73 -0.19
C GLU A 33 0.42 3.70 0.69
N VAL A 34 1.19 2.92 1.46
CA VAL A 34 0.64 1.93 2.41
C VAL A 34 -0.21 2.62 3.47
N SER A 35 0.28 3.72 4.04
CA SER A 35 -0.48 4.50 5.04
C SER A 35 -1.79 5.02 4.48
N GLU A 36 -1.79 5.53 3.25
CA GLU A 36 -3.00 6.00 2.58
C GLU A 36 -3.95 4.85 2.28
N LEU A 37 -3.45 3.71 1.82
CA LEU A 37 -4.27 2.52 1.58
C LEU A 37 -4.91 2.02 2.86
N LYS A 38 -4.19 2.01 3.98
CA LYS A 38 -4.74 1.62 5.29
C LYS A 38 -5.86 2.56 5.71
N ARG A 39 -5.69 3.85 5.49
CA ARG A 39 -6.72 4.84 5.78
C ARG A 39 -7.98 4.60 4.96
N LEU A 40 -7.81 4.39 3.65
CA LEU A 40 -8.94 4.11 2.74
C LEU A 40 -9.62 2.80 3.09
N LEU A 41 -8.85 1.77 3.43
CA LEU A 41 -9.38 0.47 3.83
C LEU A 41 -10.21 0.59 5.11
N GLN A 42 -9.70 1.28 6.12
CA GLN A 42 -10.41 1.49 7.37
C GLN A 42 -11.72 2.24 7.13
N ARG A 43 -11.70 3.26 6.28
CA ARG A 43 -12.90 4.01 5.90
C ARG A 43 -13.93 3.12 5.23
N ALA A 44 -13.50 2.31 4.25
CA ALA A 44 -14.38 1.39 3.52
C ALA A 44 -14.98 0.33 4.45
N GLU A 45 -14.17 -0.22 5.35
CA GLU A 45 -14.62 -1.20 6.34
C GLU A 45 -15.64 -0.59 7.31
N THR A 46 -15.42 0.65 7.72
CA THR A 46 -16.35 1.37 8.59
C THR A 46 -17.67 1.62 7.88
N GLU A 47 -17.64 2.06 6.62
CA GLU A 47 -18.84 2.24 5.80
C GLU A 47 -19.62 0.94 5.62
N ALA A 48 -18.92 -0.16 5.37
CA ALA A 48 -19.53 -1.48 5.23
C ALA A 48 -20.18 -1.93 6.54
N LYS A 49 -19.53 -1.66 7.68
CA LYS A 49 -20.07 -2.01 8.99
C LYS A 49 -21.32 -1.20 9.33
N VAL A 50 -21.31 0.11 9.05
CA VAL A 50 -22.48 0.97 9.28
C VAL A 50 -23.64 0.50 8.42
N LEU A 51 -23.38 0.19 7.15
CA LEU A 51 -24.42 -0.32 6.24
C LEU A 51 -25.02 -1.64 6.73
N TRP A 52 -24.17 -2.54 7.22
CA TRP A 52 -24.59 -3.80 7.82
C TRP A 52 -25.48 -3.58 9.05
N GLU A 53 -25.10 -2.67 9.94
CA GLU A 53 -25.86 -2.36 11.15
C GLU A 53 -27.22 -1.72 10.82
N GLU A 54 -27.29 -0.85 9.82
CA GLU A 54 -28.54 -0.27 9.36
C GLU A 54 -29.52 -1.32 8.84
N MET A 55 -29.01 -2.37 8.19
CA MET A 55 -29.85 -3.46 7.65
C MET A 55 -30.32 -4.43 8.70
N ARG A 56 -29.59 -4.58 9.78
CA ARG A 56 -29.90 -5.58 10.81
C ARG A 56 -31.28 -5.40 11.42
N GLY A 57 -31.84 -4.20 11.36
CA GLY A 57 -33.18 -3.90 11.82
C GLY A 57 -34.26 -3.96 10.73
N LYS A 58 -33.90 -4.22 9.47
CA LYS A 58 -34.83 -4.13 8.32
C LYS A 58 -34.83 -5.41 7.48
N GLU A 59 -34.82 -6.57 8.14
CA GLU A 59 -34.72 -7.88 7.49
C GLU A 59 -35.85 -8.18 6.47
N HIS A 60 -36.93 -7.43 6.49
CA HIS A 60 -38.09 -7.64 5.62
C HIS A 60 -38.12 -6.75 4.37
N GLN A 61 -37.16 -5.82 4.22
CA GLN A 61 -37.10 -4.95 3.05
C GLN A 61 -35.80 -5.23 2.28
N VAL A 62 -35.86 -6.20 1.37
CA VAL A 62 -34.77 -6.48 0.45
C VAL A 62 -34.85 -5.45 -0.67
N ASP A 63 -34.12 -4.35 -0.51
CA ASP A 63 -33.96 -3.36 -1.56
C ASP A 63 -32.77 -3.76 -2.42
N THR A 64 -33.01 -3.87 -3.73
CA THR A 64 -31.97 -4.22 -4.72
C THR A 64 -30.82 -3.23 -4.71
N ALA A 65 -31.11 -1.94 -4.54
CA ALA A 65 -30.10 -0.90 -4.48
C ALA A 65 -29.16 -1.11 -3.29
N TYR A 66 -29.68 -1.56 -2.17
CA TYR A 66 -28.90 -1.87 -0.98
C TYR A 66 -27.95 -3.05 -1.19
N ILE A 67 -28.47 -4.12 -1.81
CA ILE A 67 -27.66 -5.31 -2.13
C ILE A 67 -26.51 -4.92 -3.05
N GLN A 68 -26.78 -4.08 -4.06
CA GLN A 68 -25.76 -3.60 -4.99
C GLN A 68 -24.69 -2.78 -4.27
N GLU A 69 -25.11 -1.87 -3.37
CA GLU A 69 -24.18 -1.06 -2.59
C GLU A 69 -23.29 -1.92 -1.70
N ARG A 70 -23.87 -2.92 -1.05
CA ARG A 70 -23.13 -3.89 -0.22
C ARG A 70 -22.08 -4.65 -1.04
N VAL A 71 -22.46 -5.13 -2.22
CA VAL A 71 -21.54 -5.85 -3.11
C VAL A 71 -20.41 -4.93 -3.57
N MET A 72 -20.72 -3.69 -3.92
CA MET A 72 -19.72 -2.71 -4.35
C MET A 72 -18.73 -2.39 -3.25
N LEU A 73 -19.20 -2.17 -2.01
CA LEU A 73 -18.36 -1.93 -0.86
C LEU A 73 -17.44 -3.12 -0.56
N ARG A 74 -17.97 -4.32 -0.63
CA ARG A 74 -17.19 -5.53 -0.42
C ARG A 74 -16.06 -5.66 -1.45
N ARG A 75 -16.37 -5.40 -2.72
CA ARG A 75 -15.37 -5.41 -3.79
C ARG A 75 -14.30 -4.36 -3.56
N GLU A 76 -14.70 -3.17 -3.11
CA GLU A 76 -13.76 -2.09 -2.80
C GLU A 76 -12.82 -2.48 -1.65
N VAL A 77 -13.36 -3.05 -0.57
CA VAL A 77 -12.57 -3.54 0.56
C VAL A 77 -11.58 -4.62 0.10
N ASP A 78 -12.03 -5.60 -0.65
CA ASP A 78 -11.18 -6.68 -1.15
C ASP A 78 -10.08 -6.14 -2.06
N LYS A 79 -10.40 -5.20 -2.93
CA LYS A 79 -9.42 -4.56 -3.81
C LYS A 79 -8.37 -3.78 -3.02
N LEU A 80 -8.79 -3.02 -2.01
CA LEU A 80 -7.87 -2.26 -1.17
C LEU A 80 -6.95 -3.18 -0.35
N ARG A 81 -7.48 -4.29 0.16
CA ARG A 81 -6.67 -5.29 0.86
C ARG A 81 -5.62 -5.91 -0.05
N GLN A 82 -6.01 -6.22 -1.29
CA GLN A 82 -5.09 -6.78 -2.28
C GLN A 82 -3.98 -5.80 -2.63
N LEU A 83 -4.32 -4.53 -2.87
CA LEU A 83 -3.34 -3.48 -3.14
C LEU A 83 -2.40 -3.27 -1.96
N LEU A 84 -2.93 -3.31 -0.74
CA LEU A 84 -2.12 -3.17 0.48
C LEU A 84 -1.10 -4.30 0.59
N LEU A 85 -1.52 -5.56 0.37
CA LEU A 85 -0.62 -6.71 0.37
C LEU A 85 0.47 -6.59 -0.69
N GLU A 86 0.12 -6.17 -1.89
CA GLU A 86 1.07 -5.97 -2.99
C GLU A 86 2.12 -4.92 -2.64
N LYS A 87 1.70 -3.80 -2.03
CA LYS A 87 2.61 -2.74 -1.62
C LYS A 87 3.51 -3.14 -0.46
N GLU A 88 2.98 -3.87 0.52
CA GLU A 88 3.76 -4.39 1.62
C GLU A 88 4.81 -5.40 1.15
N ASP A 89 4.44 -6.29 0.21
CA ASP A 89 5.36 -7.23 -0.41
C ASP A 89 6.47 -6.50 -1.17
N GLU A 90 6.12 -5.43 -1.88
CA GLU A 90 7.09 -4.62 -2.61
C GLU A 90 8.10 -3.98 -1.66
N ILE A 91 7.65 -3.47 -0.51
CA ILE A 91 8.52 -2.91 0.52
C ILE A 91 9.48 -3.98 1.06
N VAL A 92 8.97 -5.16 1.37
CA VAL A 92 9.78 -6.29 1.87
C VAL A 92 10.85 -6.64 0.85
N ARG A 93 10.51 -6.74 -0.42
CA ARG A 93 11.48 -7.06 -1.48
C ARG A 93 12.56 -6.01 -1.60
N LEU A 94 12.22 -4.73 -1.45
CA LEU A 94 13.19 -3.65 -1.52
C LEU A 94 14.10 -3.61 -0.29
N THR A 95 13.57 -3.90 0.89
CA THR A 95 14.35 -3.89 2.14
C THR A 95 15.22 -5.12 2.31
N ASP A 96 14.78 -6.30 1.83
CA ASP A 96 15.56 -7.54 1.95
C ASP A 96 16.81 -7.55 1.08
N LYS A 97 16.91 -6.70 0.08
CA LYS A 97 18.09 -6.60 -0.79
C LYS A 97 19.22 -5.77 -0.15
N TYR A 98 19.00 -5.21 1.00
CA TYR A 98 19.95 -4.35 1.72
C TYR A 98 19.96 -4.69 3.18
#